data_f11855f3666c311c061c1344768b248e
#
_entry.id   f11855f3666c311c061c1344768b248e
#
_cell.length_a   1.000
_cell.length_b   1.000
_cell.length_c   1.000
_cell.angle_alpha   90.00
_cell.angle_beta   90.00
_cell.angle_gamma   90.00
#
_symmetry.space_group_name_H-M   'P 1'
#
loop_
_entity.id
_entity.type
_entity.pdbx_description
1 polymer ?
#
loop_
_entity_poly.entity_id
_entity_poly.type
_entity_poly.pdbx_seq_one_letter_code
_entity_poly.pdbx_strand_id
1 'polypeptide(L)'
;MTNINSDSGKINIRTMDQFGLTMQFKINKTTILEKLMSAYCERSGAAIESLEFRLDKQPINKMDTPELLDMEDGDVIEVYQKNTLYS
;
A
#
# COMPACT_ATOMS: atom_id res chain seq x y z
N MET A 1 -11.44 22.05 18.62
CA MET A 1 -11.27 21.94 18.08
C MET A 1 -11.05 21.47 17.37
N THR A 2 -10.83 21.30 17.06
CA THR A 2 -10.54 21.03 16.46
C THR A 2 -10.34 20.72 15.48
N ASN A 3 -9.95 20.74 15.16
CA ASN A 3 -9.70 20.50 14.28
C ASN A 3 -9.68 19.56 13.71
N ILE A 4 -10.38 19.61 13.85
CA ILE A 4 -10.25 18.67 13.10
C ILE A 4 -9.43 18.57 12.14
N ASN A 5 -8.94 18.03 12.18
CA ASN A 5 -8.01 18.21 11.21
C ASN A 5 -8.17 17.29 10.06
N SER A 6 -7.48 17.57 8.98
CA SER A 6 -7.66 16.83 7.77
C SER A 6 -7.11 15.42 7.84
N ASP A 7 -6.38 15.11 8.90
CA ASP A 7 -5.81 13.77 9.03
C ASP A 7 -6.73 12.80 9.71
N SER A 8 -7.90 13.28 10.11
CA SER A 8 -8.88 12.41 10.72
C SER A 8 -9.25 11.29 9.73
N GLY A 9 -9.15 10.05 10.16
CA GLY A 9 -9.48 8.93 9.30
C GLY A 9 -8.36 8.44 8.43
N LYS A 10 -7.21 9.09 8.46
CA LYS A 10 -6.05 8.63 7.71
C LYS A 10 -5.15 7.78 8.58
N ILE A 11 -4.50 6.83 7.95
CA ILE A 11 -3.55 5.98 8.64
C ILE A 11 -2.25 5.97 7.87
N ASN A 12 -1.19 5.67 8.59
CA ASN A 12 0.13 5.53 7.99
C ASN A 12 0.32 4.08 7.61
N ILE A 13 0.70 3.85 6.36
CA ILE A 13 0.98 2.52 5.85
C ILE A 13 2.42 2.54 5.37
N ARG A 14 3.15 1.51 5.72
CA ARG A 14 4.52 1.37 5.27
C ARG A 14 4.60 0.25 4.26
N THR A 15 5.38 0.45 3.20
CA THR A 15 5.65 -0.64 2.27
C THR A 15 7.08 -1.11 2.48
N MET A 16 7.29 -2.39 2.27
CA MET A 16 8.64 -2.96 2.36
C MET A 16 8.83 -3.88 1.18
N ASP A 17 9.88 -3.64 0.41
CA ASP A 17 10.15 -4.49 -0.74
C ASP A 17 11.04 -5.66 -0.33
N GLN A 18 11.35 -6.50 -1.30
CA GLN A 18 12.11 -7.72 -1.02
C GLN A 18 13.55 -7.44 -0.65
N PHE A 19 14.01 -6.21 -0.81
CA PHE A 19 15.35 -5.82 -0.43
C PHE A 19 15.37 -5.10 0.91
N GLY A 20 14.23 -5.00 1.58
CA GLY A 20 14.17 -4.34 2.86
C GLY A 20 13.98 -2.84 2.80
N LEU A 21 13.81 -2.28 1.62
CA LEU A 21 13.58 -0.84 1.50
C LEU A 21 12.15 -0.52 1.84
N THR A 22 11.96 0.53 2.61
CA THR A 22 10.62 0.91 3.07
C THR A 22 10.25 2.28 2.56
N MET A 23 8.96 2.47 2.36
CA MET A 23 8.37 3.78 2.07
C MET A 23 7.17 3.96 2.96
N GLN A 24 6.84 5.20 3.23
CA GLN A 24 5.72 5.50 4.10
C GLN A 24 4.68 6.29 3.33
N PHE A 25 3.42 5.92 3.52
CA PHE A 25 2.29 6.57 2.87
C PHE A 25 1.22 6.86 3.91
N LYS A 26 0.47 7.90 3.66
CA LYS A 26 -0.67 8.23 4.51
C LYS A 26 -1.91 8.28 3.64
N ILE A 27 -2.89 7.44 3.94
CA ILE A 27 -4.10 7.36 3.14
C ILE A 27 -5.32 7.25 4.04
N ASN A 28 -6.47 7.57 3.49
CA ASN A 28 -7.73 7.39 4.19
C ASN A 28 -8.08 5.91 4.24
N LYS A 29 -8.79 5.52 5.27
CA LYS A 29 -9.25 4.14 5.39
C LYS A 29 -10.19 3.75 4.28
N THR A 30 -10.85 4.72 3.66
CA THR A 30 -11.81 4.44 2.61
C THR A 30 -11.25 4.60 1.21
N THR A 31 -9.97 4.93 1.08
CA THR A 31 -9.33 5.08 -0.21
C THR A 31 -8.94 3.72 -0.75
N ILE A 32 -9.20 3.47 -2.04
CA ILE A 32 -8.79 2.20 -2.62
C ILE A 32 -7.27 2.13 -2.67
N LEU A 33 -6.76 0.93 -2.47
CA LEU A 33 -5.32 0.75 -2.34
C LEU A 33 -4.58 0.95 -3.64
N GLU A 34 -5.31 1.00 -4.76
CA GLU A 34 -4.68 1.33 -6.02
C GLU A 34 -3.94 2.66 -5.95
N LYS A 35 -4.47 3.61 -5.18
CA LYS A 35 -3.80 4.90 -5.05
C LYS A 35 -2.44 4.77 -4.38
N LEU A 36 -2.35 3.93 -3.36
CA LEU A 36 -1.07 3.67 -2.72
C LEU A 36 -0.14 2.93 -3.68
N MET A 37 -0.67 1.95 -4.39
CA MET A 37 0.13 1.19 -5.34
C MET A 37 0.69 2.08 -6.43
N SER A 38 -0.13 3.00 -6.95
CA SER A 38 0.31 3.93 -7.98
C SER A 38 1.40 4.86 -7.45
N ALA A 39 1.21 5.37 -6.25
CA ALA A 39 2.23 6.25 -5.66
C ALA A 39 3.53 5.50 -5.44
N TYR A 40 3.44 4.25 -5.02
CA TYR A 40 4.63 3.44 -4.86
C TYR A 40 5.35 3.27 -6.19
N CYS A 41 4.61 2.97 -7.23
CA CYS A 41 5.22 2.76 -8.55
C CYS A 41 5.84 4.04 -9.08
N GLU A 42 5.23 5.17 -8.83
CA GLU A 42 5.80 6.44 -9.25
C GLU A 42 7.15 6.68 -8.59
N ARG A 43 7.24 6.37 -7.31
CA ARG A 43 8.48 6.60 -6.58
C ARG A 43 9.56 5.59 -6.95
N SER A 44 9.16 4.36 -7.18
CA SER A 44 10.13 3.29 -7.43
C SER A 44 10.48 3.14 -8.90
N GLY A 45 9.66 3.69 -9.79
CA GLY A 45 9.89 3.53 -11.21
C GLY A 45 9.39 2.21 -11.76
N ALA A 46 8.72 1.39 -10.98
CA ALA A 46 8.24 0.09 -11.42
C ALA A 46 6.84 0.21 -11.98
N ALA A 47 6.47 -0.74 -12.84
CA ALA A 47 5.11 -0.82 -13.35
C ALA A 47 4.24 -1.57 -12.35
N ILE A 48 3.02 -1.10 -12.17
CA ILE A 48 2.14 -1.70 -11.18
C ILE A 48 1.85 -3.16 -11.51
N GLU A 49 1.77 -3.49 -12.79
CA GLU A 49 1.49 -4.87 -13.20
C GLU A 49 2.63 -5.82 -12.89
N SER A 50 3.82 -5.29 -12.67
CA SER A 50 4.97 -6.13 -12.38
C SER A 50 5.14 -6.40 -10.90
N LEU A 51 4.26 -5.85 -10.06
CA LEU A 51 4.41 -5.96 -8.62
C LEU A 51 3.21 -6.67 -8.01
N GLU A 52 3.47 -7.36 -6.92
CA GLU A 52 2.44 -7.96 -6.10
C GLU A 52 2.52 -7.34 -4.72
N PHE A 53 1.38 -6.85 -4.22
CA PHE A 53 1.30 -6.24 -2.90
C PHE A 53 0.58 -7.20 -1.98
N ARG A 54 1.12 -7.41 -0.80
CA ARG A 54 0.57 -8.36 0.16
C ARG A 54 0.45 -7.74 1.53
N LEU A 55 -0.59 -8.17 2.25
CA LEU A 55 -0.76 -7.83 3.65
C LEU A 55 -0.87 -9.16 4.40
N ASP A 56 0.07 -9.39 5.35
CA ASP A 56 0.11 -10.65 6.10
C ASP A 56 0.13 -11.85 5.15
N LYS A 57 0.91 -11.73 4.10
CA LYS A 57 1.11 -12.79 3.10
C LYS A 57 -0.11 -13.04 2.24
N GLN A 58 -1.13 -12.19 2.34
CA GLN A 58 -2.33 -12.29 1.51
C GLN A 58 -2.26 -11.24 0.41
N PRO A 59 -2.49 -11.62 -0.84
CA PRO A 59 -2.48 -10.63 -1.92
C PRO A 59 -3.57 -9.59 -1.70
N ILE A 60 -3.27 -8.37 -2.11
CA ILE A 60 -4.20 -7.26 -1.99
C ILE A 60 -4.71 -6.91 -3.38
N ASN A 61 -6.01 -6.66 -3.47
CA ASN A 61 -6.62 -6.17 -4.71
C ASN A 61 -6.54 -4.65 -4.77
N LYS A 62 -6.47 -4.13 -6.00
CA LYS A 62 -6.46 -2.69 -6.21
C LYS A 62 -7.68 -2.01 -5.63
N MET A 63 -8.80 -2.70 -5.66
CA MET A 63 -10.07 -2.10 -5.22
C MET A 63 -10.32 -2.26 -3.73
N ASP A 64 -9.43 -2.97 -3.03
CA ASP A 64 -9.55 -3.08 -1.59
C ASP A 64 -9.22 -1.75 -0.94
N THR A 65 -9.79 -1.54 0.25
CA THR A 65 -9.47 -0.37 1.06
C THR A 65 -8.89 -0.82 2.37
N PRO A 66 -8.16 0.06 3.07
CA PRO A 66 -7.70 -0.31 4.41
C PRO A 66 -8.83 -0.73 5.33
N GLU A 67 -9.99 -0.11 5.19
CA GLU A 67 -11.12 -0.45 6.03
C GLU A 67 -11.59 -1.87 5.77
N LEU A 68 -11.65 -2.28 4.50
CA LEU A 68 -12.06 -3.64 4.16
C LEU A 68 -11.09 -4.67 4.69
N LEU A 69 -9.82 -4.33 4.75
CA LEU A 69 -8.79 -5.26 5.19
C LEU A 69 -8.47 -5.11 6.67
N ASP A 70 -9.22 -4.28 7.38
CA ASP A 70 -8.97 -4.03 8.80
C ASP A 70 -7.55 -3.56 9.07
N MET A 71 -7.01 -2.75 8.18
CA MET A 71 -5.66 -2.24 8.37
C MET A 71 -5.64 -1.17 9.43
N GLU A 72 -4.52 -1.10 10.13
CA GLU A 72 -4.33 -0.14 11.19
C GLU A 72 -3.12 0.72 10.91
N ASP A 73 -3.06 1.84 11.61
CA ASP A 73 -1.93 2.73 11.52
C ASP A 73 -0.65 1.95 11.84
N GLY A 74 0.33 2.07 10.95
CA GLY A 74 1.58 1.38 11.14
C GLY A 74 1.68 0.03 10.46
N ASP A 75 0.62 -0.43 9.83
CA ASP A 75 0.69 -1.70 9.11
C ASP A 75 1.67 -1.62 7.96
N VAL A 76 2.21 -2.79 7.61
CA VAL A 76 3.21 -2.91 6.56
C VAL A 76 2.63 -3.72 5.42
N ILE A 77 2.74 -3.18 4.22
CA ILE A 77 2.39 -3.89 3.01
C ILE A 77 3.69 -4.37 2.37
N GLU A 78 3.77 -5.66 2.10
CA GLU A 78 4.93 -6.24 1.45
C GLU A 78 4.80 -6.12 -0.05
N VAL A 79 5.90 -5.78 -0.71
CA VAL A 79 5.91 -5.58 -2.16
C VAL A 79 6.90 -6.56 -2.76
N TYR A 80 6.41 -7.38 -3.69
CA TYR A 80 7.23 -8.37 -4.36
C TYR A 80 7.14 -8.14 -5.85
N GLN A 81 8.22 -8.44 -6.54
CA GLN A 81 8.18 -8.47 -7.99
C GLN A 81 7.57 -9.79 -8.43
N LYS A 82 6.61 -9.69 -9.33
CA LYS A 82 6.07 -10.90 -9.92
C LYS A 82 7.14 -11.54 -10.78
N ASN A 83 7.20 -12.84 -10.70
CA ASN A 83 8.12 -13.55 -11.54
C ASN A 83 7.43 -13.84 -12.86
N THR A 84 7.68 -12.98 -13.83
CA THR A 84 7.04 -13.13 -15.14
C THR A 84 8.00 -13.66 -16.17
N LEU A 85 9.14 -14.12 -15.74
CA LEU A 85 10.20 -14.48 -16.64
C LEU A 85 9.78 -15.58 -17.60
N TYR A 86 9.00 -16.51 -17.14
CA TYR A 86 8.61 -17.66 -17.93
C TYR A 86 7.18 -17.63 -18.32
N SER A 87 6.52 -16.58 -18.07
CA SER A 87 5.10 -16.53 -18.39
C SER A 87 4.89 -15.91 -19.71
#